data_b0c5c7ca441b4158ff289782b08c6f68
#
_entry.id   b0c5c7ca441b4158ff289782b08c6f68
#
_cell.length_a   1.000
_cell.length_b   1.000
_cell.length_c   1.000
_cell.angle_alpha   90.00
_cell.angle_beta   90.00
_cell.angle_gamma   90.00
#
_symmetry.space_group_name_H-M   'P 1'
#
loop_
_entity.id
_entity.type
_entity.pdbx_description
1 polymer ?
#
loop_
_entity_poly.entity_id
_entity_poly.type
_entity_poly.pdbx_seq_one_letter_code
_entity_poly.pdbx_strand_id
1 'polypeptide(L)'
;SRVNAFVIARDTEEEARAVLAEIIDKADPQAVNAFGDAAKQAGKASPEGEGNWAKSSFEDLVQYNDGFKTNLIGTPQQIAQRIVELKAVGVDLVLAGFLHFQEEVEYFGKRVLPLVRELEAQARLKEQEAAA
;
A
#
# COMPACT_ATOMS: atom_id res chain seq x y z
N SER A 1 12.96 -8.88 -0.50
CA SER A 1 12.43 -7.83 -1.41
C SER A 1 11.83 -6.66 -0.64
N ARG A 2 11.58 -5.58 -1.32
CA ARG A 2 11.00 -4.38 -0.73
C ARG A 2 9.79 -3.91 -1.53
N VAL A 3 8.84 -3.27 -0.83
CA VAL A 3 7.68 -2.63 -1.46
C VAL A 3 7.50 -1.22 -0.95
N ASN A 4 6.96 -0.36 -1.78
CA ASN A 4 6.48 0.96 -1.38
C ASN A 4 5.00 0.83 -1.03
N ALA A 5 4.59 1.44 0.07
CA ALA A 5 3.21 1.43 0.50
C ALA A 5 2.80 2.82 0.94
N PHE A 6 1.70 3.33 0.40
CA PHE A 6 1.04 4.50 0.96
C PHE A 6 0.04 4.02 2.01
N VAL A 7 0.25 4.44 3.25
CA VAL A 7 -0.52 3.94 4.40
C VAL A 7 -1.62 4.92 4.76
N ILE A 8 -2.85 4.43 4.83
CA ILE A 8 -4.00 5.18 5.35
C ILE A 8 -4.60 4.36 6.48
N ALA A 9 -4.23 4.70 7.73
CA ALA A 9 -4.71 4.03 8.93
C ALA A 9 -5.68 4.96 9.66
N ARG A 10 -6.88 4.48 9.91
CA ARG A 10 -7.92 5.21 10.65
C ARG A 10 -8.61 4.25 11.61
N ASP A 11 -9.39 4.79 12.53
CA ASP A 11 -10.10 3.97 13.53
C ASP A 11 -11.11 3.02 12.88
N THR A 12 -11.67 3.39 11.73
CA THR A 12 -12.58 2.53 10.96
C THR A 12 -12.12 2.39 9.52
N GLU A 13 -12.47 1.29 8.89
CA GLU A 13 -12.19 1.06 7.47
C GLU A 13 -12.90 2.10 6.59
N GLU A 14 -14.13 2.49 6.95
CA GLU A 14 -14.89 3.50 6.23
C GLU A 14 -14.16 4.84 6.18
N GLU A 15 -13.62 5.28 7.32
CA GLU A 15 -12.82 6.51 7.39
C GLU A 15 -11.57 6.42 6.51
N ALA A 16 -10.86 5.30 6.55
CA ALA A 16 -9.67 5.09 5.73
C ALA A 16 -10.00 5.11 4.23
N ARG A 17 -11.06 4.44 3.83
CA ARG A 17 -11.50 4.41 2.43
C ARG A 17 -12.01 5.78 1.95
N ALA A 18 -12.64 6.56 2.83
CA ALA A 18 -13.05 7.93 2.51
C ALA A 18 -11.86 8.84 2.22
N VAL A 19 -10.76 8.67 2.94
CA VAL A 19 -9.50 9.41 2.65
C VAL A 19 -8.99 9.08 1.24
N LEU A 20 -8.95 7.81 0.88
CA LEU A 20 -8.53 7.40 -0.46
C LEU A 20 -9.45 7.97 -1.54
N ALA A 21 -10.75 7.91 -1.33
CA ALA A 21 -11.74 8.46 -2.27
C ALA A 21 -11.54 9.98 -2.46
N GLU A 22 -11.25 10.71 -1.39
CA GLU A 22 -10.96 12.13 -1.44
C GLU A 22 -9.67 12.44 -2.22
N ILE A 23 -8.63 11.64 -2.03
CA ILE A 23 -7.37 11.78 -2.79
C ILE A 23 -7.63 11.61 -4.28
N ILE A 24 -8.40 10.60 -4.68
CA ILE A 24 -8.75 10.34 -6.07
C ILE A 24 -9.60 11.49 -6.64
N ASP A 25 -10.58 11.96 -5.88
CA ASP A 25 -11.49 13.04 -6.30
C ASP A 25 -10.77 14.37 -6.52
N LYS A 26 -9.78 14.67 -5.67
CA LYS A 26 -8.99 15.91 -5.74
C LYS A 26 -7.76 15.82 -6.65
N ALA A 27 -7.49 14.68 -7.27
CA ALA A 27 -6.37 14.54 -8.18
C ALA A 27 -6.54 15.44 -9.41
N ASP A 28 -5.45 16.03 -9.89
CA ASP A 28 -5.46 16.81 -11.11
C ASP A 28 -5.63 15.89 -12.33
N PRO A 29 -6.80 15.88 -13.01
CA PRO A 29 -7.04 14.97 -14.11
C PRO A 29 -6.08 15.16 -15.28
N GLN A 30 -5.68 16.39 -15.55
CA GLN A 30 -4.78 16.68 -16.68
C GLN A 30 -3.39 16.09 -16.44
N ALA A 31 -2.82 16.28 -15.24
CA ALA A 31 -1.51 15.74 -14.89
C ALA A 31 -1.54 14.20 -14.85
N VAL A 32 -2.59 13.61 -14.28
CA VAL A 32 -2.76 12.15 -14.21
C VAL A 32 -2.88 11.55 -15.61
N ASN A 33 -3.69 12.14 -16.48
CA ASN A 33 -3.87 11.67 -17.86
C ASN A 33 -2.60 11.84 -18.70
N ALA A 34 -1.85 12.92 -18.52
CA ALA A 34 -0.58 13.13 -19.21
C ALA A 34 0.44 12.04 -18.83
N PHE A 35 0.53 11.69 -17.56
CA PHE A 35 1.35 10.57 -17.09
C PHE A 35 0.89 9.24 -17.73
N GLY A 36 -0.42 9.00 -17.75
CA GLY A 36 -1.00 7.79 -18.33
C GLY A 36 -0.69 7.62 -19.81
N ASP A 37 -0.79 8.70 -20.58
CA ASP A 37 -0.46 8.70 -22.00
C ASP A 37 1.02 8.41 -22.23
N ALA A 38 1.91 9.05 -21.46
CA ALA A 38 3.34 8.79 -21.54
C ALA A 38 3.68 7.33 -21.16
N ALA A 39 3.06 6.79 -20.12
CA ALA A 39 3.25 5.41 -19.69
C ALA A 39 2.77 4.40 -20.75
N LYS A 40 1.63 4.67 -21.38
CA LYS A 40 1.10 3.82 -22.46
C LYS A 40 1.99 3.82 -23.70
N GLN A 41 2.53 4.99 -24.08
CA GLN A 41 3.46 5.09 -25.19
C GLN A 41 4.77 4.35 -24.91
N ALA A 42 5.32 4.50 -23.72
CA ALA A 42 6.50 3.76 -23.27
C ALA A 42 6.25 2.25 -23.28
N GLY A 43 5.08 1.82 -22.84
CA GLY A 43 4.69 0.41 -22.87
C GLY A 43 4.62 -0.16 -24.28
N LYS A 44 4.09 0.59 -25.25
CA LYS A 44 4.05 0.18 -26.66
C LYS A 44 5.42 0.07 -27.31
N ALA A 45 6.38 0.83 -26.80
CA ALA A 45 7.77 0.78 -27.30
C ALA A 45 8.57 -0.37 -26.70
N SER A 46 8.05 -1.11 -25.72
CA SER A 46 8.71 -2.28 -25.15
C SER A 46 8.63 -3.47 -26.09
N PRO A 47 9.56 -4.45 -25.99
CA PRO A 47 9.54 -5.65 -26.83
C PRO A 47 8.24 -6.44 -26.75
N GLU A 48 7.58 -6.43 -25.60
CA GLU A 48 6.29 -7.08 -25.36
C GLU A 48 5.11 -6.25 -25.84
N GLY A 49 5.33 -5.00 -26.24
CA GLY A 49 4.27 -4.06 -26.65
C GLY A 49 3.40 -3.55 -25.51
N GLU A 50 3.70 -3.91 -24.28
CA GLU A 50 2.97 -3.52 -23.08
C GLU A 50 3.93 -3.23 -21.93
N GLY A 51 3.80 -2.06 -21.29
CA GLY A 51 4.48 -1.73 -20.05
C GLY A 51 3.55 -1.90 -18.86
N ASN A 52 4.09 -1.75 -17.65
CA ASN A 52 3.35 -1.91 -16.39
C ASN A 52 2.07 -1.05 -16.30
N TRP A 53 2.05 0.09 -16.96
CA TRP A 53 0.96 1.07 -16.87
C TRP A 53 0.12 1.17 -18.15
N ALA A 54 0.40 0.33 -19.16
CA ALA A 54 -0.23 0.43 -20.48
C ALA A 54 -1.76 0.28 -20.45
N LYS A 55 -2.29 -0.48 -19.48
CA LYS A 55 -3.72 -0.76 -19.32
C LYS A 55 -4.32 -0.18 -18.05
N SER A 56 -3.64 0.80 -17.42
CA SER A 56 -4.09 1.38 -16.16
C SER A 56 -5.32 2.25 -16.34
N SER A 57 -6.28 2.16 -15.40
CA SER A 57 -7.42 3.06 -15.30
C SER A 57 -7.00 4.42 -14.74
N PHE A 58 -7.91 5.41 -14.78
CA PHE A 58 -7.68 6.71 -14.15
C PHE A 58 -7.37 6.57 -12.65
N GLU A 59 -8.12 5.72 -11.94
CA GLU A 59 -7.90 5.48 -10.52
C GLU A 59 -6.53 4.85 -10.25
N ASP A 60 -6.11 3.91 -11.08
CA ASP A 60 -4.78 3.33 -10.99
C ASP A 60 -3.68 4.37 -11.21
N LEU A 61 -3.88 5.29 -12.15
CA LEU A 61 -2.91 6.35 -12.44
C LEU A 61 -2.79 7.37 -11.31
N VAL A 62 -3.88 7.68 -10.60
CA VAL A 62 -3.83 8.51 -9.40
C VAL A 62 -2.94 7.88 -8.34
N GLN A 63 -2.92 6.56 -8.27
CA GLN A 63 -2.18 5.77 -7.28
C GLN A 63 -0.79 5.33 -7.77
N TYR A 64 -0.33 5.78 -8.94
CA TYR A 64 0.79 5.20 -9.69
C TYR A 64 2.12 5.12 -8.95
N ASN A 65 2.45 6.11 -8.15
CA ASN A 65 3.75 6.15 -7.47
C ASN A 65 3.67 6.00 -5.95
N ASP A 66 2.49 5.82 -5.40
CA ASP A 66 2.26 5.98 -3.97
C ASP A 66 2.09 4.65 -3.22
N GLY A 67 2.10 3.55 -3.94
CA GLY A 67 2.00 2.25 -3.31
C GLY A 67 0.62 1.91 -2.75
N PHE A 68 -0.44 2.54 -3.22
CA PHE A 68 -1.81 2.23 -2.79
C PHE A 68 -2.22 0.79 -3.10
N LYS A 69 -1.61 0.20 -4.13
CA LYS A 69 -1.89 -1.19 -4.53
C LYS A 69 -1.46 -2.22 -3.49
N THR A 70 -0.59 -1.86 -2.55
CA THR A 70 -0.28 -2.73 -1.40
C THR A 70 -1.44 -2.86 -0.44
N ASN A 71 -2.44 -1.98 -0.55
CA ASN A 71 -3.67 -1.99 0.22
C ASN A 71 -3.44 -1.88 1.74
N LEU A 72 -2.43 -1.11 2.17
CA LEU A 72 -2.25 -0.77 3.59
C LEU A 72 -3.18 0.39 3.98
N ILE A 73 -4.47 0.17 3.74
CA ILE A 73 -5.56 1.12 3.93
C ILE A 73 -6.64 0.42 4.75
N GLY A 74 -6.93 0.96 5.92
CA GLY A 74 -7.93 0.36 6.82
C GLY A 74 -7.69 0.68 8.28
N THR A 75 -8.15 -0.22 9.14
CA THR A 75 -7.90 -0.16 10.57
C THR A 75 -6.48 -0.62 10.91
N PRO A 76 -5.96 -0.28 12.11
CA PRO A 76 -4.67 -0.82 12.57
C PRO A 76 -4.57 -2.34 12.47
N GLN A 77 -5.63 -3.06 12.82
CA GLN A 77 -5.64 -4.53 12.76
C GLN A 77 -5.55 -5.05 11.33
N GLN A 78 -6.30 -4.44 10.41
CA GLN A 78 -6.25 -4.82 8.99
C GLN A 78 -4.87 -4.58 8.39
N ILE A 79 -4.28 -3.44 8.68
CA ILE A 79 -2.94 -3.08 8.18
C ILE A 79 -1.88 -4.00 8.76
N ALA A 80 -1.91 -4.27 10.07
CA ALA A 80 -0.98 -5.17 10.72
C ALA A 80 -1.03 -6.57 10.12
N GLN A 81 -2.23 -7.10 9.89
CA GLN A 81 -2.43 -8.40 9.26
C GLN A 81 -1.83 -8.44 7.85
N ARG A 82 -2.07 -7.43 7.04
CA ARG A 82 -1.51 -7.34 5.68
C ARG A 82 0.01 -7.24 5.66
N ILE A 83 0.60 -6.53 6.62
CA ILE A 83 2.06 -6.45 6.77
C ILE A 83 2.65 -7.82 7.03
N VAL A 84 2.06 -8.59 7.92
CA VAL A 84 2.52 -9.95 8.24
C VAL A 84 2.35 -10.88 7.04
N GLU A 85 1.27 -10.74 6.28
CA GLU A 85 1.06 -11.48 5.03
C GLU A 85 2.12 -11.15 3.98
N LEU A 86 2.49 -9.87 3.84
CA LEU A 86 3.58 -9.45 2.95
C LEU A 86 4.90 -10.10 3.35
N LYS A 87 5.20 -10.15 4.65
CA LYS A 87 6.39 -10.83 5.16
C LYS A 87 6.38 -12.32 4.78
N ALA A 88 5.24 -12.98 4.90
CA ALA A 88 5.11 -14.40 4.59
C ALA A 88 5.42 -14.72 3.12
N VAL A 89 5.20 -13.79 2.20
CA VAL A 89 5.51 -13.96 0.77
C VAL A 89 6.87 -13.38 0.37
N GLY A 90 7.72 -13.05 1.33
CA GLY A 90 9.11 -12.68 1.08
C GLY A 90 9.42 -11.18 1.08
N VAL A 91 8.52 -10.34 1.53
CA VAL A 91 8.79 -8.90 1.69
C VAL A 91 9.54 -8.66 3.00
N ASP A 92 10.71 -8.07 2.90
CA ASP A 92 11.59 -7.81 4.06
C ASP A 92 11.51 -6.35 4.51
N LEU A 93 11.11 -5.44 3.62
CA LEU A 93 11.11 -4.02 3.88
C LEU A 93 9.89 -3.35 3.25
N VAL A 94 9.17 -2.59 4.05
CA VAL A 94 8.08 -1.73 3.59
C VAL A 94 8.50 -0.28 3.77
N LEU A 95 8.56 0.46 2.67
CA LEU A 95 8.77 1.92 2.69
C LEU A 95 7.40 2.58 2.77
N ALA A 96 7.04 3.03 3.95
CA ALA A 96 5.71 3.60 4.20
C ALA A 96 5.69 5.11 3.94
N GLY A 97 4.72 5.55 3.14
CA GLY A 97 4.39 6.97 2.96
C GLY A 97 3.07 7.30 3.62
N PHE A 98 2.89 8.56 4.02
CA PHE A 98 1.71 9.04 4.72
C PHE A 98 1.29 10.40 4.17
N LEU A 99 -0.02 10.70 4.19
CA LEU A 99 -0.55 11.98 3.75
C LEU A 99 -0.15 13.12 4.71
N HIS A 100 -0.32 12.91 6.02
CA HIS A 100 0.08 13.85 7.09
C HIS A 100 1.15 13.17 7.94
N PHE A 101 2.40 13.33 7.53
CA PHE A 101 3.51 12.52 7.98
C PHE A 101 3.65 12.43 9.50
N GLN A 102 3.72 13.57 10.21
CA GLN A 102 3.99 13.57 11.65
C GLN A 102 2.92 12.87 12.46
N GLU A 103 1.66 13.21 12.22
CA GLU A 103 0.52 12.65 12.95
C GLU A 103 0.32 11.17 12.64
N GLU A 104 0.44 10.81 11.38
CA GLU A 104 0.18 9.45 10.93
C GLU A 104 1.32 8.49 11.25
N VAL A 105 2.56 8.94 11.28
CA VAL A 105 3.70 8.15 11.76
C VAL A 105 3.53 7.83 13.25
N GLU A 106 3.11 8.79 14.04
CA GLU A 106 2.84 8.58 15.47
C GLU A 106 1.69 7.58 15.67
N TYR A 107 0.61 7.76 14.96
CA TYR A 107 -0.55 6.83 15.00
C TYR A 107 -0.12 5.41 14.59
N PHE A 108 0.62 5.28 13.51
CA PHE A 108 1.13 3.99 13.03
C PHE A 108 2.03 3.32 14.08
N GLY A 109 2.96 4.07 14.64
CA GLY A 109 3.88 3.55 15.67
C GLY A 109 3.18 3.10 16.94
N LYS A 110 2.12 3.78 17.34
CA LYS A 110 1.36 3.45 18.56
C LYS A 110 0.27 2.40 18.35
N ARG A 111 -0.36 2.36 17.18
CA ARG A 111 -1.55 1.56 16.94
C ARG A 111 -1.31 0.36 16.03
N VAL A 112 -0.40 0.45 15.09
CA VAL A 112 -0.14 -0.62 14.11
C VAL A 112 1.06 -1.48 14.50
N LEU A 113 2.20 -0.88 14.80
CA LEU A 113 3.42 -1.64 15.09
C LEU A 113 3.30 -2.64 16.25
N PRO A 114 2.63 -2.31 17.37
CA PRO A 114 2.44 -3.31 18.43
C PRO A 114 1.65 -4.53 17.97
N LEU A 115 0.66 -4.33 17.10
CA LEU A 115 -0.13 -5.44 16.54
C LEU A 115 0.70 -6.29 15.59
N VAL A 116 1.57 -5.69 14.79
CA VAL A 116 2.50 -6.42 13.91
C VAL A 116 3.41 -7.33 14.76
N ARG A 117 3.99 -6.79 15.83
CA ARG A 117 4.85 -7.56 16.72
C ARG A 117 4.12 -8.72 17.40
N GLU A 118 2.88 -8.50 17.81
CA GLU A 118 2.03 -9.53 18.40
C GLU A 118 1.73 -10.65 17.38
N LEU A 119 1.33 -10.30 16.17
CA LEU A 119 1.07 -11.27 15.12
C LEU A 119 2.34 -12.05 14.73
N GLU A 120 3.50 -11.40 14.67
CA GLU A 120 4.76 -12.06 14.42
C GLU A 120 5.13 -13.05 15.53
N ALA A 121 4.89 -12.69 16.79
CA ALA A 121 5.12 -13.58 17.93
C ALA A 121 4.21 -14.81 17.87
N GLN A 122 2.94 -14.63 17.53
CA GLN A 122 2.00 -15.73 17.33
C GLN A 122 2.44 -16.67 16.21
N ALA A 123 2.91 -16.12 15.10
CA ALA A 123 3.39 -16.89 13.96
C ALA A 123 4.62 -17.74 14.35
N ARG A 124 5.56 -17.18 15.12
CA ARG A 124 6.73 -17.93 15.63
C ARG A 124 6.34 -19.08 16.54
N LEU A 125 5.35 -18.87 17.42
CA LEU A 125 4.85 -19.92 18.29
C LEU A 125 4.22 -21.07 17.51
N LYS A 126 3.44 -20.76 16.48
CA LYS A 126 2.86 -21.77 15.60
C LYS A 126 3.92 -22.57 14.85
N GLU A 127 4.98 -21.93 14.37
CA GLU A 127 6.10 -22.60 13.72
C GLU A 127 6.81 -23.54 14.68
N GLN A 128 7.04 -23.11 15.92
CA GLN A 128 7.68 -23.95 16.96
C GLN A 128 6.81 -25.16 17.31
N GLU A 129 5.51 -24.97 17.45
CA GLU A 129 4.57 -26.08 17.71
C GLU A 129 4.54 -27.08 16.55
N ALA A 130 4.55 -26.61 15.31
CA ALA A 130 4.57 -27.45 14.12
C ALA A 130 5.89 -28.22 13.97
N ALA A 131 7.01 -27.71 14.49
CA ALA A 131 8.32 -28.33 14.42
C ALA A 131 8.57 -29.33 15.57
N ALA A 132 7.74 -29.32 16.60
CA ALA A 132 7.88 -30.18 17.78
C ALA A 132 7.43 -31.63 17.53
#